data_d6b36860ad117c7bccb2b0f6649023bd
#
_entry.id   d6b36860ad117c7bccb2b0f6649023bd
#
_cell.length_a   1.000
_cell.length_b   1.000
_cell.length_c   1.000
_cell.angle_alpha   90.00
_cell.angle_beta   90.00
_cell.angle_gamma   90.00
#
_symmetry.space_group_name_H-M   'P 1'
#
loop_
_entity.id
_entity.type
_entity.pdbx_description
1 polymer ?
#
loop_
_entity_poly.entity_id
_entity_poly.type
_entity_poly.pdbx_seq_one_letter_code
_entity_poly.pdbx_strand_id
1 'polypeptide(L)'
;MNVSLLRRLDRAEGLVIELFQLDTHTRTEAALCYDRDLAPPELVAEARRRLKASRLPLVLDSSYLAPDLQRGQGCFFSQVGYTERSATACAKLCEGKVVVLVNGSPFALILPYFFCEHFQSLDDYAQKAYFASFVRGVKYLAFWLAALLPGLYVCVAKFMPEVFPRQLLVRIAAAESATPWPLFLEMVLVILLLEIVREAGLRLPKPIGHSVSLVSALIIGDAAIGAGILSTPVVIVAALTSLAVFVLPSLYEP
;
A
#
# COMPACT_ATOMS: atom_id res chain seq x y z
N MET A 1 0.77 14.10 -13.57
CA MET A 1 -0.64 14.45 -13.92
C MET A 1 -0.71 15.88 -14.37
N ASN A 2 -1.69 16.28 -15.24
CA ASN A 2 -1.74 17.62 -15.81
C ASN A 2 -3.04 18.34 -15.36
N VAL A 3 -2.92 19.61 -14.98
CA VAL A 3 -4.04 20.49 -14.59
C VAL A 3 -5.11 20.58 -15.70
N SER A 4 -4.71 20.61 -16.97
CA SER A 4 -5.63 20.64 -18.10
C SER A 4 -6.53 19.41 -18.19
N LEU A 5 -6.02 18.26 -17.76
CA LEU A 5 -6.77 17.00 -17.73
C LEU A 5 -7.83 17.01 -16.63
N LEU A 6 -7.51 17.56 -15.46
CA LEU A 6 -8.48 17.76 -14.37
C LEU A 6 -9.61 18.69 -14.80
N ARG A 7 -9.29 19.86 -15.39
CA ARG A 7 -10.30 20.80 -15.91
C ARG A 7 -11.19 20.21 -17.01
N ARG A 8 -10.68 19.25 -17.77
CA ARG A 8 -11.45 18.58 -18.82
C ARG A 8 -12.44 17.56 -18.25
N LEU A 9 -12.08 16.90 -17.15
CA LEU A 9 -12.91 15.90 -16.47
C LEU A 9 -13.89 16.58 -15.51
N ASP A 10 -13.40 17.52 -14.74
CA ASP A 10 -14.20 18.33 -13.82
C ASP A 10 -14.48 19.69 -14.46
N ARG A 11 -15.72 19.88 -14.87
CA ARG A 11 -16.22 21.12 -15.48
C ARG A 11 -17.02 21.97 -14.50
N ALA A 12 -16.99 21.63 -13.20
CA ALA A 12 -17.69 22.39 -12.18
C ALA A 12 -17.13 23.82 -12.11
N GLU A 13 -18.01 24.81 -11.97
CA GLU A 13 -17.62 26.23 -11.80
C GLU A 13 -16.88 26.45 -10.46
N GLY A 14 -17.07 25.53 -9.50
CA GLY A 14 -16.43 25.54 -8.18
C GLY A 14 -14.96 25.15 -8.18
N LEU A 15 -14.45 24.54 -9.26
CA LEU A 15 -13.05 24.06 -9.31
C LEU A 15 -12.06 25.24 -9.29
N VAL A 16 -11.34 25.37 -8.19
CA VAL A 16 -10.27 26.34 -7.98
C VAL A 16 -8.92 25.68 -8.11
N ILE A 17 -8.01 26.32 -8.82
CA ILE A 17 -6.63 25.87 -8.99
C ILE A 17 -5.70 27.03 -8.63
N GLU A 18 -4.96 26.86 -7.53
CA GLU A 18 -3.97 27.83 -7.07
C GLU A 18 -2.56 27.32 -7.43
N LEU A 19 -1.79 28.14 -8.11
CA LEU A 19 -0.41 27.81 -8.46
C LEU A 19 0.53 28.34 -7.38
N PHE A 20 1.44 27.48 -6.94
CA PHE A 20 2.49 27.80 -6.00
C PHE A 20 3.84 27.53 -6.64
N GLN A 21 4.75 28.45 -6.50
CA GLN A 21 6.14 28.22 -6.81
C GLN A 21 6.82 27.75 -5.50
N LEU A 22 7.31 26.54 -5.51
CA LEU A 22 8.06 26.00 -4.37
C LEU A 22 9.45 26.66 -4.34
N ASP A 23 9.87 27.02 -3.13
CA ASP A 23 11.19 27.64 -2.92
C ASP A 23 12.29 26.57 -2.99
N THR A 24 12.56 26.14 -4.21
CA THR A 24 13.56 25.12 -4.53
C THR A 24 14.54 25.64 -5.57
N HIS A 25 15.70 25.02 -5.70
CA HIS A 25 16.63 25.35 -6.79
C HIS A 25 16.03 25.13 -8.18
N THR A 26 15.10 24.21 -8.29
CA THR A 26 14.40 23.89 -9.55
C THR A 26 13.21 24.79 -9.84
N ARG A 27 12.77 25.61 -8.88
CA ARG A 27 11.55 26.46 -8.99
C ARG A 27 10.35 25.66 -9.50
N THR A 28 10.19 24.46 -8.95
CA THR A 28 9.12 23.55 -9.36
C THR A 28 7.76 24.13 -8.99
N GLU A 29 6.85 24.14 -9.94
CA GLU A 29 5.47 24.60 -9.74
C GLU A 29 4.64 23.49 -9.13
N ALA A 30 3.84 23.82 -8.12
CA ALA A 30 2.80 22.97 -7.56
C ALA A 30 1.44 23.64 -7.74
N ALA A 31 0.42 22.84 -8.03
CA ALA A 31 -0.97 23.29 -8.14
C ALA A 31 -1.80 22.68 -7.02
N LEU A 32 -2.43 23.52 -6.22
CA LEU A 32 -3.42 23.15 -5.22
C LEU A 32 -4.80 23.20 -5.88
N CYS A 33 -5.45 22.07 -6.04
CA CYS A 33 -6.76 21.93 -6.66
C CYS A 33 -7.79 21.58 -5.60
N TYR A 34 -8.92 22.27 -5.57
CA TYR A 34 -10.04 21.98 -4.69
C TYR A 34 -11.34 22.55 -5.28
N ASP A 35 -12.47 21.99 -4.86
CA ASP A 35 -13.78 22.56 -5.15
C ASP A 35 -14.16 23.54 -4.03
N ARG A 36 -14.49 24.79 -4.41
CA ARG A 36 -14.83 25.87 -3.47
C ARG A 36 -16.07 25.56 -2.65
N ASP A 37 -17.04 24.87 -3.25
CA ASP A 37 -18.35 24.63 -2.66
C ASP A 37 -18.36 23.38 -1.76
N LEU A 38 -17.41 22.44 -1.99
CA LEU A 38 -17.36 21.16 -1.31
C LEU A 38 -16.23 21.06 -0.29
N ALA A 39 -15.08 21.68 -0.56
CA ALA A 39 -13.90 21.55 0.28
C ALA A 39 -14.02 22.40 1.56
N PRO A 40 -13.79 21.81 2.76
CA PRO A 40 -13.76 22.57 4.00
C PRO A 40 -12.69 23.68 3.94
N PRO A 41 -13.03 24.95 4.25
CA PRO A 41 -12.09 26.06 4.15
C PRO A 41 -10.86 25.91 5.06
N GLU A 42 -11.02 25.25 6.20
CA GLU A 42 -9.92 24.95 7.13
C GLU A 42 -8.89 23.99 6.50
N LEU A 43 -9.38 22.99 5.75
CA LEU A 43 -8.52 22.03 5.06
C LEU A 43 -7.69 22.70 3.97
N VAL A 44 -8.35 23.56 3.17
CA VAL A 44 -7.68 24.33 2.12
C VAL A 44 -6.64 25.28 2.70
N ALA A 45 -6.98 26.00 3.78
CA ALA A 45 -6.06 26.91 4.47
C ALA A 45 -4.85 26.17 5.03
N GLU A 46 -5.06 24.99 5.61
CA GLU A 46 -3.99 24.15 6.15
C GLU A 46 -3.07 23.62 5.04
N ALA A 47 -3.64 23.08 3.96
CA ALA A 47 -2.85 22.61 2.81
C ALA A 47 -2.02 23.75 2.19
N ARG A 48 -2.63 24.92 2.03
CA ARG A 48 -1.95 26.13 1.54
C ARG A 48 -0.81 26.56 2.47
N ARG A 49 -1.04 26.55 3.78
CA ARG A 49 -0.03 26.90 4.78
C ARG A 49 1.17 25.96 4.70
N ARG A 50 0.93 24.67 4.56
CA ARG A 50 2.00 23.64 4.50
C ARG A 50 2.78 23.73 3.21
N LEU A 51 2.12 23.90 2.07
CA LEU A 51 2.81 24.11 0.79
C LEU A 51 3.74 25.35 0.84
N LYS A 52 3.27 26.45 1.47
CA LYS A 52 4.09 27.67 1.64
C LYS A 52 5.22 27.50 2.66
N ALA A 53 5.06 26.61 3.63
CA ALA A 53 6.06 26.35 4.68
C ALA A 53 7.12 25.33 4.24
N SER A 54 6.87 24.58 3.19
CA SER A 54 7.82 23.62 2.63
C SER A 54 9.08 24.34 2.16
N ARG A 55 10.24 23.91 2.64
CA ARG A 55 11.58 24.46 2.33
C ARG A 55 12.48 23.39 1.73
N LEU A 56 11.92 22.54 0.88
CA LEU A 56 12.69 21.49 0.23
C LEU A 56 13.65 22.10 -0.79
N PRO A 57 14.94 21.76 -0.75
CA PRO A 57 15.93 22.29 -1.68
C PRO A 57 15.72 21.79 -3.10
N LEU A 58 15.11 20.62 -3.24
CA LEU A 58 14.88 19.95 -4.52
C LEU A 58 13.57 19.16 -4.46
N VAL A 59 12.70 19.34 -5.45
CA VAL A 59 11.45 18.58 -5.61
C VAL A 59 11.44 18.00 -7.02
N LEU A 60 11.80 16.72 -7.14
CA LEU A 60 11.81 15.98 -8.41
C LEU A 60 10.50 15.21 -8.63
N ASP A 61 9.83 14.84 -7.56
CA ASP A 61 8.58 14.11 -7.60
C ASP A 61 7.64 14.59 -6.49
N SER A 62 6.34 14.34 -6.65
CA SER A 62 5.32 14.71 -5.67
C SER A 62 5.53 14.04 -4.31
N SER A 63 6.10 12.85 -4.26
CA SER A 63 6.41 12.11 -3.03
C SER A 63 7.28 12.90 -2.04
N TYR A 64 8.15 13.80 -2.53
CA TYR A 64 8.96 14.66 -1.66
C TYR A 64 8.14 15.62 -0.80
N LEU A 65 6.95 16.02 -1.28
CA LEU A 65 6.06 16.92 -0.53
C LEU A 65 5.18 16.19 0.49
N ALA A 66 5.02 14.89 0.36
CA ALA A 66 4.11 14.14 1.21
C ALA A 66 4.42 14.26 2.72
N PRO A 67 5.68 14.19 3.19
CA PRO A 67 5.99 14.37 4.61
C PRO A 67 5.59 15.75 5.14
N ASP A 68 5.77 16.82 4.34
CA ASP A 68 5.42 18.18 4.73
C ASP A 68 3.90 18.40 4.76
N LEU A 69 3.17 17.64 3.95
CA LEU A 69 1.71 17.70 3.85
C LEU A 69 1.00 16.85 4.91
N GLN A 70 1.67 15.93 5.58
CA GLN A 70 1.09 15.08 6.63
C GLN A 70 0.85 15.86 7.93
N ARG A 71 -0.26 15.55 8.62
CA ARG A 71 -0.57 16.09 9.97
C ARG A 71 0.24 15.32 11.02
N GLY A 72 1.38 15.85 11.44
CA GLY A 72 2.19 15.28 12.52
C GLY A 72 3.09 14.13 12.08
N GLN A 73 4.30 14.10 12.61
CA GLN A 73 5.34 13.12 12.28
C GLN A 73 5.15 11.74 12.93
N GLY A 74 4.03 11.50 13.62
CA GLY A 74 3.82 10.29 14.42
C GLY A 74 2.72 9.34 13.91
N CYS A 75 2.11 9.60 12.76
CA CYS A 75 1.10 8.69 12.23
C CYS A 75 1.75 7.52 11.48
N PHE A 76 1.41 6.29 11.91
CA PHE A 76 1.91 5.07 11.27
C PHE A 76 1.39 4.91 9.83
N PHE A 77 0.15 5.34 9.58
CA PHE A 77 -0.43 5.32 8.23
C PHE A 77 -0.30 6.68 7.54
N SER A 78 -0.02 6.66 6.24
CA SER A 78 0.03 7.88 5.44
C SER A 78 -1.33 8.58 5.43
N GLN A 79 -1.31 9.90 5.67
CA GLN A 79 -2.48 10.77 5.55
C GLN A 79 -2.56 11.44 4.17
N VAL A 80 -1.65 11.08 3.28
CA VAL A 80 -1.59 11.54 1.91
C VAL A 80 -1.79 10.35 1.00
N GLY A 81 -2.81 10.41 0.14
CA GLY A 81 -3.05 9.42 -0.91
C GLY A 81 -2.31 9.79 -2.17
N TYR A 82 -1.96 8.79 -2.96
CA TYR A 82 -1.31 8.95 -4.26
C TYR A 82 -2.19 8.38 -5.35
N THR A 83 -2.24 9.01 -6.50
CA THR A 83 -2.90 8.44 -7.67
C THR A 83 -2.34 9.00 -8.97
N GLU A 84 -2.17 8.15 -9.97
CA GLU A 84 -1.87 8.56 -11.35
C GLU A 84 -3.15 8.77 -12.16
N ARG A 85 -4.29 8.23 -11.68
CA ARG A 85 -5.56 8.24 -12.39
C ARG A 85 -6.27 9.59 -12.17
N SER A 86 -6.42 10.37 -13.23
CA SER A 86 -7.13 11.63 -13.17
C SER A 86 -8.60 11.50 -12.75
N ALA A 87 -9.23 10.37 -13.08
CA ALA A 87 -10.59 10.08 -12.66
C ALA A 87 -10.70 9.93 -11.14
N THR A 88 -9.73 9.25 -10.49
CA THR A 88 -9.66 9.12 -9.04
C THR A 88 -9.46 10.49 -8.37
N ALA A 89 -8.57 11.31 -8.93
CA ALA A 89 -8.34 12.66 -8.42
C ALA A 89 -9.62 13.54 -8.50
N CYS A 90 -10.34 13.50 -9.63
CA CYS A 90 -11.64 14.19 -9.78
C CYS A 90 -12.68 13.67 -8.79
N ALA A 91 -12.82 12.34 -8.64
CA ALA A 91 -13.76 11.78 -7.68
C ALA A 91 -13.48 12.27 -6.26
N LYS A 92 -12.21 12.37 -5.87
CA LYS A 92 -11.80 12.87 -4.56
C LYS A 92 -12.03 14.39 -4.38
N LEU A 93 -11.92 15.17 -5.44
CA LEU A 93 -12.34 16.59 -5.43
C LEU A 93 -13.85 16.73 -5.17
N CYS A 94 -14.67 15.90 -5.83
CA CYS A 94 -16.12 15.86 -5.59
C CYS A 94 -16.49 15.37 -4.18
N GLU A 95 -15.60 14.66 -3.49
CA GLU A 95 -15.75 14.29 -2.06
C GLU A 95 -15.34 15.44 -1.10
N GLY A 96 -14.98 16.62 -1.62
CA GLY A 96 -14.55 17.79 -0.83
C GLY A 96 -13.08 17.70 -0.37
N LYS A 97 -12.27 16.90 -1.02
CA LYS A 97 -10.83 16.80 -0.73
C LYS A 97 -10.02 17.78 -1.54
N VAL A 98 -8.78 17.90 -1.15
CA VAL A 98 -7.78 18.75 -1.81
C VAL A 98 -6.79 17.88 -2.54
N VAL A 99 -6.48 18.24 -3.77
CA VAL A 99 -5.51 17.54 -4.62
C VAL A 99 -4.32 18.47 -4.92
N VAL A 100 -3.11 17.96 -4.69
CA VAL A 100 -1.88 18.69 -5.01
C VAL A 100 -1.20 18.01 -6.20
N LEU A 101 -0.94 18.79 -7.23
CA LEU A 101 -0.20 18.36 -8.41
C LEU A 101 1.17 19.03 -8.41
N VAL A 102 2.20 18.28 -8.76
CA VAL A 102 3.57 18.78 -8.90
C VAL A 102 3.97 18.69 -10.36
N ASN A 103 4.54 19.76 -10.88
CA ASN A 103 5.02 19.78 -12.25
C ASN A 103 6.16 18.76 -12.43
N GLY A 104 6.06 17.94 -13.48
CA GLY A 104 7.01 16.86 -13.75
C GLY A 104 6.69 15.53 -13.09
N SER A 105 5.78 15.48 -12.09
CA SER A 105 5.35 14.24 -11.45
C SER A 105 4.09 13.66 -12.11
N PRO A 106 4.03 12.34 -12.35
CA PRO A 106 2.81 11.67 -12.80
C PRO A 106 1.75 11.58 -11.70
N PHE A 107 2.16 11.60 -10.43
CA PHE A 107 1.28 11.41 -9.28
C PHE A 107 0.58 12.68 -8.84
N ALA A 108 -0.67 12.55 -8.44
CA ALA A 108 -1.41 13.53 -7.67
C ALA A 108 -1.43 13.12 -6.20
N LEU A 109 -1.25 14.08 -5.30
CA LEU A 109 -1.40 13.89 -3.87
C LEU A 109 -2.81 14.28 -3.44
N ILE A 110 -3.46 13.44 -2.65
CA ILE A 110 -4.83 13.63 -2.16
C ILE A 110 -4.79 13.84 -0.64
N LEU A 111 -5.47 14.88 -0.17
CA LEU A 111 -5.50 15.28 1.25
C LEU A 111 -6.94 15.63 1.70
N PRO A 112 -7.34 15.22 2.91
CA PRO A 112 -6.73 14.20 3.76
C PRO A 112 -7.02 12.80 3.20
N TYR A 113 -6.15 11.83 3.49
CA TYR A 113 -6.37 10.43 3.12
C TYR A 113 -6.58 9.61 4.39
N PHE A 114 -7.73 8.95 4.48
CA PHE A 114 -8.10 8.20 5.66
C PHE A 114 -7.74 6.72 5.52
N PHE A 115 -7.51 6.05 6.64
CA PHE A 115 -7.17 4.62 6.66
C PHE A 115 -8.16 3.75 5.86
N CYS A 116 -9.47 4.03 5.97
CA CYS A 116 -10.49 3.28 5.22
C CYS A 116 -10.34 3.37 3.69
N GLU A 117 -9.73 4.44 3.20
CA GLU A 117 -9.59 4.70 1.77
C GLU A 117 -8.50 3.85 1.13
N HIS A 118 -7.54 3.33 1.93
CA HIS A 118 -6.56 2.37 1.46
C HIS A 118 -7.18 1.06 0.96
N PHE A 119 -8.43 0.78 1.33
CA PHE A 119 -9.18 -0.40 0.90
C PHE A 119 -10.17 -0.11 -0.24
N GLN A 120 -10.27 1.15 -0.66
CA GLN A 120 -11.17 1.57 -1.73
C GLN A 120 -10.41 1.69 -3.04
N SER A 121 -10.98 1.14 -4.10
CA SER A 121 -10.51 1.36 -5.47
C SER A 121 -11.62 2.02 -6.30
N LEU A 122 -11.25 2.72 -7.37
CA LEU A 122 -12.22 3.33 -8.27
C LEU A 122 -13.17 2.28 -8.87
N ASP A 123 -12.68 1.07 -9.07
CA ASP A 123 -13.46 -0.02 -9.65
C ASP A 123 -14.60 -0.48 -8.73
N ASP A 124 -14.50 -0.25 -7.41
CA ASP A 124 -15.57 -0.56 -6.46
C ASP A 124 -16.84 0.27 -6.74
N TYR A 125 -16.70 1.47 -7.31
CA TYR A 125 -17.81 2.36 -7.65
C TYR A 125 -18.45 2.03 -9.02
N ALA A 126 -17.74 1.29 -9.86
CA ALA A 126 -18.26 0.85 -11.17
C ALA A 126 -19.11 -0.42 -11.09
N GLN A 127 -19.16 -1.06 -9.91
CA GLN A 127 -19.84 -2.34 -9.70
C GLN A 127 -21.11 -2.21 -8.86
N LYS A 128 -21.92 -3.28 -8.82
CA LYS A 128 -23.12 -3.31 -7.98
C LYS A 128 -22.73 -3.25 -6.50
N ALA A 129 -23.48 -2.50 -5.70
CA ALA A 129 -23.16 -2.20 -4.31
C ALA A 129 -22.89 -3.44 -3.43
N TYR A 130 -23.67 -4.52 -3.61
CA TYR A 130 -23.45 -5.75 -2.82
C TYR A 130 -22.13 -6.44 -3.15
N PHE A 131 -21.72 -6.44 -4.43
CA PHE A 131 -20.45 -7.03 -4.85
C PHE A 131 -19.26 -6.15 -4.40
N ALA A 132 -19.36 -4.84 -4.56
CA ALA A 132 -18.36 -3.90 -4.06
C ALA A 132 -18.15 -4.02 -2.55
N SER A 133 -19.24 -4.19 -1.78
CA SER A 133 -19.18 -4.40 -0.32
C SER A 133 -18.50 -5.73 0.02
N PHE A 134 -18.78 -6.79 -0.70
CA PHE A 134 -18.12 -8.08 -0.53
C PHE A 134 -16.61 -7.99 -0.81
N VAL A 135 -16.22 -7.43 -1.95
CA VAL A 135 -14.80 -7.25 -2.31
C VAL A 135 -14.07 -6.39 -1.28
N ARG A 136 -14.72 -5.31 -0.81
CA ARG A 136 -14.15 -4.47 0.25
C ARG A 136 -13.97 -5.24 1.56
N GLY A 137 -14.93 -6.10 1.93
CA GLY A 137 -14.80 -7.01 3.06
C GLY A 137 -13.61 -7.97 2.93
N VAL A 138 -13.40 -8.52 1.73
CA VAL A 138 -12.24 -9.37 1.43
C VAL A 138 -10.92 -8.59 1.57
N LYS A 139 -10.85 -7.33 1.12
CA LYS A 139 -9.66 -6.48 1.30
C LYS A 139 -9.34 -6.24 2.79
N TYR A 140 -10.35 -5.97 3.62
CA TYR A 140 -10.15 -5.85 5.08
C TYR A 140 -9.67 -7.16 5.70
N LEU A 141 -10.28 -8.29 5.32
CA LEU A 141 -9.86 -9.61 5.79
C LEU A 141 -8.40 -9.90 5.38
N ALA A 142 -8.03 -9.60 4.14
CA ALA A 142 -6.66 -9.76 3.64
C ALA A 142 -5.66 -8.92 4.45
N PHE A 143 -6.01 -7.68 4.81
CA PHE A 143 -5.16 -6.85 5.66
C PHE A 143 -4.91 -7.51 7.03
N TRP A 144 -5.96 -8.00 7.69
CA TRP A 144 -5.82 -8.67 8.97
C TRP A 144 -5.06 -9.99 8.86
N LEU A 145 -5.27 -10.75 7.78
CA LEU A 145 -4.48 -11.96 7.50
C LEU A 145 -3.00 -11.60 7.30
N ALA A 146 -2.69 -10.60 6.49
CA ALA A 146 -1.31 -10.18 6.26
C ALA A 146 -0.61 -9.76 7.55
N ALA A 147 -1.32 -9.05 8.44
CA ALA A 147 -0.74 -8.55 9.68
C ALA A 147 -0.63 -9.60 10.80
N LEU A 148 -1.63 -10.47 10.93
CA LEU A 148 -1.76 -11.33 12.10
C LEU A 148 -1.47 -12.81 11.84
N LEU A 149 -1.64 -13.31 10.61
CA LEU A 149 -1.60 -14.73 10.31
C LEU A 149 -0.28 -15.41 10.74
N PRO A 150 0.91 -14.84 10.46
CA PRO A 150 2.17 -15.46 10.88
C PRO A 150 2.29 -15.58 12.40
N GLY A 151 1.99 -14.49 13.12
CA GLY A 151 2.03 -14.46 14.57
C GLY A 151 0.99 -15.39 15.21
N LEU A 152 -0.22 -15.40 14.64
CA LEU A 152 -1.31 -16.27 15.11
C LEU A 152 -0.98 -17.72 14.89
N TYR A 153 -0.39 -18.10 13.75
CA TYR A 153 0.05 -19.49 13.51
C TYR A 153 1.07 -19.92 14.55
N VAL A 154 2.13 -19.13 14.76
CA VAL A 154 3.16 -19.42 15.76
C VAL A 154 2.57 -19.53 17.18
N CYS A 155 1.65 -18.61 17.52
CA CYS A 155 0.99 -18.60 18.81
C CYS A 155 0.15 -19.88 19.03
N VAL A 156 -0.71 -20.22 18.05
CA VAL A 156 -1.59 -21.38 18.14
C VAL A 156 -0.77 -22.68 18.14
N ALA A 157 0.20 -22.81 17.24
CA ALA A 157 1.02 -24.01 17.16
C ALA A 157 1.83 -24.27 18.45
N LYS A 158 2.33 -23.19 19.08
CA LYS A 158 3.16 -23.28 20.29
C LYS A 158 2.38 -23.41 21.59
N PHE A 159 1.29 -22.64 21.74
CA PHE A 159 0.60 -22.49 23.01
C PHE A 159 -0.78 -23.17 23.04
N MET A 160 -1.42 -23.37 21.89
CA MET A 160 -2.76 -23.95 21.80
C MET A 160 -2.87 -24.99 20.69
N PRO A 161 -1.99 -26.03 20.68
CA PRO A 161 -1.96 -27.03 19.62
C PRO A 161 -3.26 -27.82 19.49
N GLU A 162 -4.08 -27.85 20.52
CA GLU A 162 -5.38 -28.52 20.58
C GLU A 162 -6.42 -27.93 19.61
N VAL A 163 -6.22 -26.71 19.15
CA VAL A 163 -7.09 -26.06 18.13
C VAL A 163 -6.99 -26.78 16.78
N PHE A 164 -5.85 -27.41 16.50
CA PHE A 164 -5.68 -28.16 15.26
C PHE A 164 -6.34 -29.54 15.32
N PRO A 165 -7.00 -29.99 14.23
CA PRO A 165 -7.43 -31.38 14.14
C PRO A 165 -6.26 -32.34 14.38
N ARG A 166 -6.47 -33.43 15.14
CA ARG A 166 -5.43 -34.35 15.56
C ARG A 166 -4.51 -34.85 14.43
N GLN A 167 -5.10 -35.11 13.25
CA GLN A 167 -4.32 -35.54 12.07
C GLN A 167 -3.36 -34.45 11.56
N LEU A 168 -3.81 -33.17 11.59
CA LEU A 168 -3.00 -32.02 11.18
C LEU A 168 -1.92 -31.75 12.22
N LEU A 169 -2.27 -31.81 13.51
CA LEU A 169 -1.32 -31.61 14.61
C LEU A 169 -0.14 -32.56 14.52
N VAL A 170 -0.37 -33.87 14.28
CA VAL A 170 0.69 -34.85 14.11
C VAL A 170 1.61 -34.52 12.94
N ARG A 171 1.05 -34.05 11.83
CA ARG A 171 1.84 -33.66 10.67
C ARG A 171 2.66 -32.40 10.93
N ILE A 172 2.08 -31.39 11.60
CA ILE A 172 2.80 -30.16 11.99
C ILE A 172 3.96 -30.54 12.92
N ALA A 173 3.70 -31.29 13.96
CA ALA A 173 4.72 -31.73 14.93
C ALA A 173 5.86 -32.53 14.26
N ALA A 174 5.53 -33.43 13.33
CA ALA A 174 6.52 -34.17 12.57
C ALA A 174 7.37 -33.24 11.67
N ALA A 175 6.75 -32.26 11.01
CA ALA A 175 7.45 -31.28 10.18
C ALA A 175 8.38 -30.38 11.02
N GLU A 176 7.91 -29.90 12.16
CA GLU A 176 8.70 -29.06 13.07
C GLU A 176 9.90 -29.85 13.69
N SER A 177 9.70 -31.11 14.02
CA SER A 177 10.79 -31.91 14.56
C SER A 177 11.91 -32.19 13.54
N ALA A 178 11.63 -32.03 12.25
CA ALA A 178 12.62 -32.23 11.19
C ALA A 178 13.45 -30.95 10.91
N THR A 179 13.09 -29.81 11.48
CA THR A 179 13.78 -28.53 11.26
C THR A 179 14.71 -28.20 12.44
N PRO A 180 15.89 -27.57 12.17
CA PRO A 180 16.85 -27.22 13.22
C PRO A 180 16.48 -25.98 14.02
N TRP A 181 15.51 -25.17 13.54
CA TRP A 181 15.15 -23.87 14.09
C TRP A 181 13.87 -23.94 14.94
N PRO A 182 13.76 -23.11 15.99
CA PRO A 182 12.49 -22.95 16.66
C PRO A 182 11.47 -22.27 15.71
N LEU A 183 10.20 -22.67 15.79
CA LEU A 183 9.12 -22.25 14.90
C LEU A 183 9.05 -20.73 14.67
N PHE A 184 9.26 -19.93 15.72
CA PHE A 184 9.27 -18.47 15.60
C PHE A 184 10.40 -17.98 14.68
N LEU A 185 11.61 -18.50 14.87
CA LEU A 185 12.77 -18.08 14.06
C LEU A 185 12.62 -18.53 12.61
N GLU A 186 12.09 -19.74 12.40
CA GLU A 186 11.76 -20.26 11.09
C GLU A 186 10.77 -19.37 10.35
N MET A 187 9.69 -18.93 11.02
CA MET A 187 8.70 -18.02 10.43
C MET A 187 9.31 -16.67 10.05
N VAL A 188 10.11 -16.07 10.94
CA VAL A 188 10.81 -14.80 10.67
C VAL A 188 11.74 -14.94 9.47
N LEU A 189 12.50 -16.04 9.39
CA LEU A 189 13.45 -16.30 8.30
C LEU A 189 12.74 -16.43 6.96
N VAL A 190 11.60 -17.16 6.90
CA VAL A 190 10.82 -17.30 5.67
C VAL A 190 10.24 -15.97 5.22
N ILE A 191 9.65 -15.19 6.14
CA ILE A 191 9.10 -13.87 5.79
C ILE A 191 10.20 -12.96 5.27
N LEU A 192 11.36 -12.92 5.93
CA LEU A 192 12.51 -12.13 5.48
C LEU A 192 12.99 -12.56 4.08
N LEU A 193 13.03 -13.85 3.83
CA LEU A 193 13.46 -14.40 2.54
C LEU A 193 12.48 -14.02 1.43
N LEU A 194 11.17 -14.13 1.68
CA LEU A 194 10.13 -13.69 0.75
C LEU A 194 10.21 -12.18 0.48
N GLU A 195 10.52 -11.37 1.50
CA GLU A 195 10.69 -9.93 1.36
C GLU A 195 11.91 -9.59 0.47
N ILE A 196 13.02 -10.31 0.67
CA ILE A 196 14.22 -10.15 -0.19
C ILE A 196 13.91 -10.51 -1.64
N VAL A 197 13.17 -11.61 -1.88
CA VAL A 197 12.78 -12.01 -3.24
C VAL A 197 11.85 -10.97 -3.87
N ARG A 198 10.93 -10.41 -3.11
CA ARG A 198 10.03 -9.35 -3.55
C ARG A 198 10.81 -8.09 -3.93
N GLU A 199 11.69 -7.62 -3.06
CA GLU A 199 12.53 -6.44 -3.29
C GLU A 199 13.44 -6.61 -4.52
N ALA A 200 14.05 -7.80 -4.66
CA ALA A 200 14.84 -8.13 -5.84
C ALA A 200 14.01 -8.08 -7.13
N GLY A 201 12.77 -8.58 -7.07
CA GLY A 201 11.84 -8.57 -8.21
C GLY A 201 11.47 -7.17 -8.67
N LEU A 202 11.35 -6.20 -7.76
CA LEU A 202 11.05 -4.80 -8.09
C LEU A 202 12.20 -4.10 -8.83
N ARG A 203 13.44 -4.52 -8.59
CA ARG A 203 14.65 -3.93 -9.20
C ARG A 203 14.99 -4.51 -10.56
N LEU A 204 14.43 -5.65 -10.92
CA LEU A 204 14.67 -6.28 -12.20
C LEU A 204 13.82 -5.65 -13.31
N PRO A 205 14.30 -5.61 -14.56
CA PRO A 205 13.49 -5.20 -15.70
C PRO A 205 12.21 -6.04 -15.80
N LYS A 206 11.06 -5.38 -16.02
CA LYS A 206 9.72 -6.02 -16.01
C LYS A 206 9.62 -7.36 -16.77
N PRO A 207 10.22 -7.53 -17.98
CA PRO A 207 10.12 -8.81 -18.72
C PRO A 207 10.77 -9.99 -18.01
N ILE A 208 11.83 -9.74 -17.25
CA ILE A 208 12.65 -10.80 -16.61
C ILE A 208 12.29 -10.93 -15.13
N GLY A 209 11.96 -9.82 -14.45
CA GLY A 209 11.73 -9.78 -13.01
C GLY A 209 10.64 -10.72 -12.53
N HIS A 210 9.53 -10.80 -13.26
CA HIS A 210 8.43 -11.69 -12.92
C HIS A 210 8.82 -13.18 -12.98
N SER A 211 9.47 -13.57 -14.06
CA SER A 211 9.91 -14.97 -14.25
C SER A 211 11.00 -15.36 -13.25
N VAL A 212 11.95 -14.48 -12.98
CA VAL A 212 13.03 -14.74 -12.02
C VAL A 212 12.47 -14.84 -10.59
N SER A 213 11.55 -13.96 -10.18
CA SER A 213 10.93 -14.02 -8.87
C SER A 213 10.13 -15.30 -8.68
N LEU A 214 9.35 -15.72 -9.68
CA LEU A 214 8.57 -16.96 -9.63
C LEU A 214 9.46 -18.19 -9.47
N VAL A 215 10.48 -18.30 -10.34
CA VAL A 215 11.42 -19.44 -10.35
C VAL A 215 12.24 -19.45 -9.05
N SER A 216 12.72 -18.29 -8.59
CA SER A 216 13.47 -18.20 -7.33
C SER A 216 12.66 -18.61 -6.14
N ALA A 217 11.41 -18.14 -6.02
CA ALA A 217 10.53 -18.52 -4.91
C ALA A 217 10.24 -20.03 -4.90
N LEU A 218 10.01 -20.62 -6.09
CA LEU A 218 9.75 -22.05 -6.21
C LEU A 218 11.00 -22.89 -5.84
N ILE A 219 12.16 -22.56 -6.44
CA ILE A 219 13.41 -23.32 -6.22
C ILE A 219 13.87 -23.19 -4.76
N ILE A 220 13.84 -21.96 -4.21
CA ILE A 220 14.28 -21.72 -2.83
C ILE A 220 13.33 -22.41 -1.85
N GLY A 221 12.02 -22.32 -2.07
CA GLY A 221 11.02 -22.97 -1.22
C GLY A 221 11.16 -24.48 -1.22
N ASP A 222 11.24 -25.10 -2.39
CA ASP A 222 11.35 -26.57 -2.53
C ASP A 222 12.69 -27.09 -2.00
N ALA A 223 13.80 -26.42 -2.32
CA ALA A 223 15.12 -26.77 -1.83
C ALA A 223 15.24 -26.62 -0.29
N ALA A 224 14.66 -25.56 0.28
CA ALA A 224 14.70 -25.34 1.73
C ALA A 224 13.87 -26.37 2.51
N ILE A 225 12.70 -26.77 1.97
CA ILE A 225 11.90 -27.86 2.52
C ILE A 225 12.62 -29.19 2.36
N GLY A 226 13.16 -29.50 1.18
CA GLY A 226 13.89 -30.73 0.90
C GLY A 226 15.15 -30.89 1.73
N ALA A 227 15.82 -29.80 2.07
CA ALA A 227 16.97 -29.76 2.96
C ALA A 227 16.60 -29.86 4.47
N GLY A 228 15.31 -29.83 4.82
CA GLY A 228 14.85 -29.79 6.21
C GLY A 228 15.18 -28.52 6.96
N ILE A 229 15.43 -27.41 6.23
CA ILE A 229 15.70 -26.09 6.82
C ILE A 229 14.38 -25.40 7.20
N LEU A 230 13.34 -25.62 6.40
CA LEU A 230 12.02 -25.04 6.57
C LEU A 230 10.94 -26.12 6.57
N SER A 231 9.95 -25.97 7.42
CA SER A 231 8.78 -26.84 7.45
C SER A 231 7.72 -26.41 6.43
N THR A 232 7.06 -27.38 5.81
CA THR A 232 6.00 -27.12 4.83
C THR A 232 4.85 -26.24 5.38
N PRO A 233 4.36 -26.43 6.63
CA PRO A 233 3.30 -25.59 7.18
C PRO A 233 3.70 -24.12 7.30
N VAL A 234 4.94 -23.81 7.70
CA VAL A 234 5.45 -22.44 7.80
C VAL A 234 5.49 -21.76 6.44
N VAL A 235 5.99 -22.48 5.42
CA VAL A 235 6.05 -21.96 4.05
C VAL A 235 4.65 -21.67 3.50
N ILE A 236 3.65 -22.51 3.77
CA ILE A 236 2.25 -22.29 3.37
C ILE A 236 1.69 -21.02 4.03
N VAL A 237 1.88 -20.87 5.34
CA VAL A 237 1.39 -19.70 6.09
C VAL A 237 2.07 -18.43 5.60
N ALA A 238 3.38 -18.44 5.37
CA ALA A 238 4.12 -17.31 4.85
C ALA A 238 3.68 -16.94 3.41
N ALA A 239 3.41 -17.93 2.55
CA ALA A 239 2.89 -17.71 1.21
C ALA A 239 1.49 -17.07 1.24
N LEU A 240 0.57 -17.57 2.07
CA LEU A 240 -0.76 -16.97 2.24
C LEU A 240 -0.66 -15.54 2.76
N THR A 241 0.24 -15.28 3.70
CA THR A 241 0.51 -13.93 4.21
C THR A 241 0.96 -12.99 3.09
N SER A 242 1.91 -13.42 2.27
CA SER A 242 2.42 -12.63 1.14
C SER A 242 1.33 -12.37 0.10
N LEU A 243 0.50 -13.37 -0.22
CA LEU A 243 -0.64 -13.19 -1.13
C LEU A 243 -1.66 -12.20 -0.58
N ALA A 244 -1.92 -12.22 0.72
CA ALA A 244 -2.84 -11.29 1.36
C ALA A 244 -2.39 -9.83 1.25
N VAL A 245 -1.09 -9.56 1.28
CA VAL A 245 -0.53 -8.21 1.06
C VAL A 245 -0.87 -7.68 -0.34
N PHE A 246 -0.83 -8.52 -1.38
CA PHE A 246 -1.14 -8.11 -2.76
C PHE A 246 -2.61 -7.77 -3.02
N VAL A 247 -3.52 -8.15 -2.13
CA VAL A 247 -4.94 -7.81 -2.24
C VAL A 247 -5.22 -6.33 -1.93
N LEU A 248 -4.28 -5.65 -1.24
CA LEU A 248 -4.42 -4.25 -0.83
C LEU A 248 -4.05 -3.29 -1.97
N PRO A 249 -5.00 -2.51 -2.53
CA PRO A 249 -4.75 -1.69 -3.71
C PRO A 249 -3.78 -0.53 -3.45
N SER A 250 -3.84 0.09 -2.28
CA SER A 250 -3.08 1.31 -1.99
C SER A 250 -1.59 1.11 -1.67
N LEU A 251 -1.15 -0.13 -1.45
CA LEU A 251 0.26 -0.43 -1.22
C LEU A 251 1.06 -0.55 -2.53
N TYR A 252 0.36 -0.66 -3.65
CA TYR A 252 0.94 -0.90 -4.97
C TYR A 252 0.48 0.07 -6.07
N GLU A 253 -0.34 1.07 -5.73
CA GLU A 253 -0.54 2.22 -6.63
C GLU A 253 0.59 3.22 -6.34
N PRO A 254 1.73 3.09 -7.06
CA PRO A 254 2.74 4.12 -7.02
C PRO A 254 2.19 5.40 -7.64
#